data_47a7580a191b86ea8e393f12aaf8ad11
#
_entry.id   47a7580a191b86ea8e393f12aaf8ad11
#
_cell.length_a   1.000
_cell.length_b   1.000
_cell.length_c   1.000
_cell.angle_alpha   90.00
_cell.angle_beta   90.00
_cell.angle_gamma   90.00
#
_symmetry.space_group_name_H-M   'P 1'
#
loop_
_entity.id
_entity.type
_entity.pdbx_description
1 polymer ?
#
loop_
_entity_poly.entity_id
_entity_poly.type
_entity_poly.pdbx_seq_one_letter_code
_entity_poly.pdbx_strand_id
1 'polypeptide(L)'
;IPVQEVYKRAGYTCIPVVEQCSPDPDFSNTPTPNPEQAGAYELSLKYAKENQADLILVCDPDADRMGVGVLHNGEYVVLTGNQSGSVEIEYICSQLQKQGKMPENPVMFNTVVTSDLGEKVASDYGVTTEKTLTGFKFIGEKVAKYEKTHEKNYVFGYEESYGSLIKPFVRDKDAPQACLMLAEACAFYKEQGKDLVDVLDSLYDRHGTYEESQVAL
;
A
#
# COMPACT_ATOMS: atom_id res chain seq x y z
N ILE A 1 2.07 5.43 16.36
CA ILE A 1 2.92 6.60 16.64
C ILE A 1 3.71 7.05 15.40
N PRO A 2 4.51 6.21 14.68
CA PRO A 2 5.29 6.66 13.54
C PRO A 2 4.44 7.32 12.43
N VAL A 3 3.33 6.70 12.03
CA VAL A 3 2.42 7.22 10.99
C VAL A 3 1.89 8.60 11.35
N GLN A 4 1.45 8.81 12.61
CA GLN A 4 0.94 10.11 13.08
C GLN A 4 1.99 11.23 12.96
N GLU A 5 3.25 10.94 13.30
CA GLU A 5 4.34 11.91 13.19
C GLU A 5 4.70 12.20 11.72
N VAL A 6 4.68 11.18 10.85
CA VAL A 6 4.88 11.34 9.40
C VAL A 6 3.80 12.24 8.80
N TYR A 7 2.52 11.98 9.10
CA TYR A 7 1.39 12.79 8.62
C TYR A 7 1.48 14.24 9.10
N LYS A 8 1.78 14.45 10.39
CA LYS A 8 1.97 15.78 10.95
C LYS A 8 3.05 16.56 10.21
N ARG A 9 4.19 15.92 9.91
CA ARG A 9 5.29 16.57 9.18
C ARG A 9 4.96 16.83 7.71
N ALA A 10 4.18 15.94 7.10
CA ALA A 10 3.73 16.08 5.71
C ALA A 10 2.55 17.06 5.55
N GLY A 11 1.91 17.48 6.65
CA GLY A 11 0.78 18.40 6.62
C GLY A 11 -0.57 17.74 6.36
N TYR A 12 -0.66 16.41 6.46
CA TYR A 12 -1.92 15.69 6.35
C TYR A 12 -2.66 15.65 7.70
N THR A 13 -3.99 15.72 7.65
CA THR A 13 -4.83 15.51 8.82
C THR A 13 -4.87 14.01 9.16
N CYS A 14 -4.49 13.69 10.39
CA CYS A 14 -4.56 12.33 10.92
C CYS A 14 -5.45 12.30 12.15
N ILE A 15 -6.47 11.45 12.14
CA ILE A 15 -7.39 11.22 13.26
C ILE A 15 -7.02 9.87 13.87
N PRO A 16 -6.31 9.83 15.00
CA PRO A 16 -5.91 8.59 15.62
C PRO A 16 -7.08 7.89 16.30
N VAL A 17 -7.17 6.58 16.20
CA VAL A 17 -8.02 5.75 17.06
C VAL A 17 -7.32 5.66 18.42
N VAL A 18 -7.70 6.56 19.34
CA VAL A 18 -6.94 6.80 20.56
C VAL A 18 -6.81 5.58 21.45
N GLU A 19 -7.81 4.70 21.45
CA GLU A 19 -7.84 3.45 22.19
C GLU A 19 -6.74 2.48 21.75
N GLN A 20 -6.28 2.60 20.49
CA GLN A 20 -5.25 1.75 19.88
C GLN A 20 -3.87 2.45 19.80
N CYS A 21 -3.72 3.64 20.40
CA CYS A 21 -2.48 4.41 20.31
C CYS A 21 -1.51 4.20 21.49
N SER A 22 -1.89 3.37 22.47
CA SER A 22 -1.04 2.99 23.59
C SER A 22 -0.67 1.52 23.52
N PRO A 23 0.55 1.12 23.91
CA PRO A 23 0.92 -0.29 23.98
C PRO A 23 -0.04 -1.07 24.88
N ASP A 24 -0.60 -2.13 24.36
CA ASP A 24 -1.50 -3.05 25.06
C ASP A 24 -1.12 -4.49 24.68
N PRO A 25 -0.50 -5.27 25.57
CA PRO A 25 -0.04 -6.62 25.25
C PRO A 25 -1.19 -7.61 24.99
N ASP A 26 -2.40 -7.30 25.47
CA ASP A 26 -3.57 -8.14 25.30
C ASP A 26 -4.41 -7.76 24.06
N PHE A 27 -4.04 -6.66 23.37
CA PHE A 27 -4.79 -6.11 22.25
C PHE A 27 -6.28 -5.92 22.54
N SER A 28 -6.62 -5.44 23.76
CA SER A 28 -8.00 -5.38 24.28
C SER A 28 -8.96 -4.54 23.44
N ASN A 29 -8.42 -3.64 22.61
CA ASN A 29 -9.18 -2.71 21.76
C ASN A 29 -9.21 -3.13 20.28
N THR A 30 -8.82 -4.37 19.96
CA THR A 30 -8.98 -4.94 18.62
C THR A 30 -9.17 -6.46 18.71
N PRO A 31 -10.17 -7.03 18.01
CA PRO A 31 -10.33 -8.48 17.94
C PRO A 31 -9.13 -9.20 17.32
N THR A 32 -8.44 -8.50 16.45
CA THR A 32 -7.23 -8.98 15.77
C THR A 32 -6.34 -7.82 15.36
N PRO A 33 -5.03 -7.85 15.60
CA PRO A 33 -4.08 -6.83 15.13
C PRO A 33 -3.56 -7.09 13.71
N ASN A 34 -4.28 -7.85 12.88
CA ASN A 34 -3.87 -8.19 11.52
C ASN A 34 -4.72 -7.43 10.49
N PRO A 35 -4.14 -6.56 9.64
CA PRO A 35 -4.86 -5.77 8.63
C PRO A 35 -5.54 -6.61 7.53
N GLU A 36 -5.23 -7.90 7.40
CA GLU A 36 -5.94 -8.81 6.50
C GLU A 36 -7.33 -9.20 7.02
N GLN A 37 -7.64 -8.93 8.28
CA GLN A 37 -8.87 -9.36 8.94
C GLN A 37 -9.81 -8.18 9.20
N ALA A 38 -11.09 -8.37 8.88
CA ALA A 38 -12.11 -7.33 9.04
C ALA A 38 -12.21 -6.77 10.47
N GLY A 39 -11.95 -7.59 11.49
CA GLY A 39 -11.95 -7.17 12.89
C GLY A 39 -10.94 -6.07 13.23
N ALA A 40 -9.85 -5.95 12.46
CA ALA A 40 -8.86 -4.88 12.64
C ALA A 40 -9.42 -3.48 12.31
N TYR A 41 -10.52 -3.40 11.57
CA TYR A 41 -11.11 -2.13 11.10
C TYR A 41 -12.28 -1.63 11.95
N GLU A 42 -12.78 -2.38 12.92
CA GLU A 42 -14.02 -2.05 13.65
C GLU A 42 -14.03 -0.64 14.25
N LEU A 43 -13.01 -0.29 15.02
CA LEU A 43 -12.93 1.04 15.63
C LEU A 43 -12.61 2.13 14.61
N SER A 44 -11.70 1.86 13.68
CA SER A 44 -11.31 2.84 12.66
C SER A 44 -12.48 3.16 11.72
N LEU A 45 -13.34 2.19 11.38
CA LEU A 45 -14.59 2.42 10.63
C LEU A 45 -15.55 3.36 11.38
N LYS A 46 -15.69 3.19 12.70
CA LYS A 46 -16.51 4.10 13.52
C LYS A 46 -15.95 5.52 13.48
N TYR A 47 -14.65 5.68 13.76
CA TYR A 47 -13.99 6.98 13.71
C TYR A 47 -14.07 7.63 12.33
N ALA A 48 -13.89 6.86 11.28
CA ALA A 48 -13.96 7.34 9.90
C ALA A 48 -15.36 7.87 9.55
N LYS A 49 -16.42 7.14 9.91
CA LYS A 49 -17.81 7.58 9.69
C LYS A 49 -18.16 8.85 10.46
N GLU A 50 -17.73 8.96 11.72
CA GLU A 50 -17.97 10.14 12.56
C GLU A 50 -17.24 11.39 12.03
N ASN A 51 -16.10 11.23 11.39
CA ASN A 51 -15.26 12.31 10.92
C ASN A 51 -15.25 12.48 9.39
N GLN A 52 -16.01 11.68 8.66
CA GLN A 52 -16.04 11.68 7.19
C GLN A 52 -14.63 11.58 6.59
N ALA A 53 -13.79 10.69 7.12
CA ALA A 53 -12.42 10.52 6.68
C ALA A 53 -12.38 9.95 5.25
N ASP A 54 -11.45 10.41 4.44
CA ASP A 54 -11.27 9.91 3.06
C ASP A 54 -10.69 8.49 3.04
N LEU A 55 -9.79 8.21 4.01
CA LEU A 55 -9.11 6.92 4.16
C LEU A 55 -9.18 6.41 5.60
N ILE A 56 -9.16 5.10 5.72
CA ILE A 56 -8.84 4.35 6.93
C ILE A 56 -7.50 3.66 6.69
N LEU A 57 -6.58 3.76 7.65
CA LEU A 57 -5.28 3.10 7.58
C LEU A 57 -5.08 2.27 8.85
N VAL A 58 -4.85 0.98 8.68
CA VAL A 58 -4.65 0.02 9.76
C VAL A 58 -3.28 -0.61 9.61
N CYS A 59 -2.40 -0.41 10.59
CA CYS A 59 -1.10 -1.05 10.64
C CYS A 59 -1.13 -2.24 11.60
N ASP A 60 -0.30 -3.22 11.34
CA ASP A 60 -0.01 -4.27 12.31
C ASP A 60 0.93 -3.79 13.43
N PRO A 61 1.18 -4.60 14.48
CA PRO A 61 1.89 -4.14 15.67
C PRO A 61 3.33 -3.70 15.46
N ASP A 62 4.05 -4.29 14.51
CA ASP A 62 5.43 -3.94 14.15
C ASP A 62 5.53 -2.93 13.00
N ALA A 63 4.37 -2.49 12.46
CA ALA A 63 4.23 -1.46 11.45
C ALA A 63 4.98 -1.79 10.14
N ASP A 64 5.00 -3.05 9.74
CA ASP A 64 5.53 -3.49 8.46
C ASP A 64 4.43 -3.71 7.41
N ARG A 65 3.17 -3.92 7.82
CA ARG A 65 1.99 -4.09 6.95
C ARG A 65 0.96 -3.00 7.20
N MET A 66 0.22 -2.67 6.13
CA MET A 66 -0.78 -1.62 6.17
C MET A 66 -1.98 -1.98 5.30
N GLY A 67 -3.16 -2.02 5.94
CA GLY A 67 -4.42 -2.13 5.24
C GLY A 67 -5.10 -0.79 5.05
N VAL A 68 -5.84 -0.63 3.97
CA VAL A 68 -6.52 0.60 3.61
C VAL A 68 -8.01 0.38 3.37
N GLY A 69 -8.84 1.25 3.96
CA GLY A 69 -10.24 1.43 3.61
C GLY A 69 -10.43 2.79 2.94
N VAL A 70 -11.19 2.82 1.87
CA VAL A 70 -11.42 4.01 1.02
C VAL A 70 -12.89 4.39 1.10
N LEU A 71 -13.17 5.68 1.32
CA LEU A 71 -14.53 6.19 1.21
C LEU A 71 -14.93 6.27 -0.28
N HIS A 72 -15.87 5.40 -0.68
CA HIS A 72 -16.36 5.30 -2.05
C HIS A 72 -17.90 5.32 -2.05
N ASN A 73 -18.51 6.25 -2.77
CA ASN A 73 -19.96 6.39 -2.87
C ASN A 73 -20.70 6.39 -1.52
N GLY A 74 -20.10 6.93 -0.47
CA GLY A 74 -20.67 7.03 0.87
C GLY A 74 -20.46 5.81 1.79
N GLU A 75 -19.79 4.77 1.30
CA GLU A 75 -19.43 3.57 2.06
C GLU A 75 -17.91 3.36 2.08
N TYR A 76 -17.40 2.64 3.09
CA TYR A 76 -15.98 2.30 3.14
C TYR A 76 -15.70 0.95 2.51
N VAL A 77 -14.85 0.93 1.50
CA VAL A 77 -14.38 -0.27 0.81
C VAL A 77 -12.97 -0.58 1.28
N VAL A 78 -12.76 -1.75 1.86
CA VAL A 78 -11.41 -2.22 2.26
C VAL A 78 -10.77 -2.90 1.05
N LEU A 79 -9.59 -2.43 0.64
CA LEU A 79 -8.83 -3.01 -0.45
C LEU A 79 -7.98 -4.19 0.06
N THR A 80 -7.82 -5.22 -0.78
CA THR A 80 -6.85 -6.29 -0.53
C THR A 80 -5.41 -5.77 -0.70
N GLY A 81 -4.42 -6.52 -0.22
CA GLY A 81 -3.01 -6.17 -0.41
C GLY A 81 -2.61 -6.10 -1.90
N ASN A 82 -3.17 -6.96 -2.73
CA ASN A 82 -2.97 -6.91 -4.18
C ASN A 82 -3.60 -5.66 -4.82
N GLN A 83 -4.80 -5.29 -4.37
CA GLN A 83 -5.49 -4.11 -4.87
C GLN A 83 -4.77 -2.82 -4.46
N SER A 84 -4.41 -2.69 -3.19
CA SER A 84 -3.67 -1.51 -2.69
C SER A 84 -2.30 -1.39 -3.34
N GLY A 85 -1.54 -2.51 -3.47
CA GLY A 85 -0.25 -2.52 -4.17
C GLY A 85 -0.37 -2.12 -5.65
N SER A 86 -1.45 -2.52 -6.33
CA SER A 86 -1.70 -2.11 -7.72
C SER A 86 -2.01 -0.62 -7.85
N VAL A 87 -2.75 -0.04 -6.90
CA VAL A 87 -3.01 1.41 -6.83
C VAL A 87 -1.73 2.17 -6.49
N GLU A 88 -0.91 1.66 -5.57
CA GLU A 88 0.37 2.28 -5.21
C GLU A 88 1.32 2.34 -6.42
N ILE A 89 1.49 1.24 -7.16
CA ILE A 89 2.38 1.21 -8.34
C ILE A 89 1.88 2.12 -9.47
N GLU A 90 0.56 2.17 -9.69
CA GLU A 90 -0.05 3.12 -10.64
C GLU A 90 0.31 4.55 -10.29
N TYR A 91 0.08 4.95 -9.03
CA TYR A 91 0.37 6.29 -8.58
C TYR A 91 1.87 6.62 -8.70
N ILE A 92 2.74 5.77 -8.16
CA ILE A 92 4.19 5.97 -8.19
C ILE A 92 4.70 6.14 -9.63
N CYS A 93 4.34 5.21 -10.52
CA CYS A 93 4.82 5.23 -11.89
C CYS A 93 4.27 6.41 -12.70
N SER A 94 2.99 6.71 -12.54
CA SER A 94 2.39 7.88 -13.23
C SER A 94 3.06 9.19 -12.81
N GLN A 95 3.37 9.36 -11.51
CA GLN A 95 4.04 10.56 -11.02
C GLN A 95 5.51 10.62 -11.46
N LEU A 96 6.24 9.51 -11.44
CA LEU A 96 7.62 9.45 -11.94
C LEU A 96 7.66 9.80 -13.44
N GLN A 97 6.75 9.27 -14.24
CA GLN A 97 6.66 9.54 -15.66
C GLN A 97 6.30 11.03 -15.92
N LYS A 98 5.27 11.55 -15.23
CA LYS A 98 4.82 12.95 -15.35
C LYS A 98 5.94 13.95 -15.01
N GLN A 99 6.78 13.62 -14.04
CA GLN A 99 7.90 14.45 -13.61
C GLN A 99 9.18 14.24 -14.43
N GLY A 100 9.22 13.30 -15.37
CA GLY A 100 10.43 12.93 -16.11
C GLY A 100 11.51 12.32 -15.21
N LYS A 101 11.12 11.66 -14.12
CA LYS A 101 12.01 11.08 -13.11
C LYS A 101 12.00 9.52 -13.10
N MET A 102 11.39 8.91 -14.11
CA MET A 102 11.48 7.45 -14.23
C MET A 102 12.96 7.07 -14.40
N PRO A 103 13.50 6.20 -13.53
CA PRO A 103 14.91 5.83 -13.62
C PRO A 103 15.18 4.96 -14.86
N GLU A 104 16.44 4.87 -15.26
CA GLU A 104 16.86 3.90 -16.26
C GLU A 104 16.73 2.47 -15.72
N ASN A 105 16.35 1.51 -16.58
CA ASN A 105 16.15 0.10 -16.19
C ASN A 105 15.31 -0.07 -14.92
N PRO A 106 14.09 0.51 -14.85
CA PRO A 106 13.27 0.48 -13.66
C PRO A 106 12.78 -0.94 -13.36
N VAL A 107 12.77 -1.30 -12.09
CA VAL A 107 12.31 -2.62 -11.62
C VAL A 107 11.42 -2.49 -10.39
N MET A 108 10.34 -3.28 -10.36
CA MET A 108 9.58 -3.57 -9.16
C MET A 108 9.71 -5.05 -8.79
N PHE A 109 9.36 -5.36 -7.55
CA PHE A 109 9.39 -6.72 -7.00
C PHE A 109 8.05 -7.09 -6.39
N ASN A 110 7.63 -8.33 -6.62
CA ASN A 110 6.55 -8.97 -5.89
C ASN A 110 6.85 -10.46 -5.70
N THR A 111 5.91 -11.22 -5.11
CA THR A 111 6.10 -12.65 -4.87
C THR A 111 5.42 -13.50 -5.95
N VAL A 112 5.78 -14.79 -5.98
CA VAL A 112 5.16 -15.76 -6.92
C VAL A 112 3.67 -16.01 -6.64
N VAL A 113 3.17 -15.59 -5.46
CA VAL A 113 1.76 -15.69 -5.08
C VAL A 113 1.01 -14.35 -5.15
N THR A 114 1.72 -13.27 -5.45
CA THR A 114 1.11 -11.95 -5.67
C THR A 114 0.39 -11.92 -7.01
N SER A 115 -0.76 -11.23 -7.07
CA SER A 115 -1.55 -11.03 -8.30
C SER A 115 -0.75 -10.39 -9.43
N ASP A 116 -1.08 -10.76 -10.67
CA ASP A 116 -0.42 -10.21 -11.86
C ASP A 116 -0.91 -8.80 -12.23
N LEU A 117 -1.94 -8.25 -11.57
CA LEU A 117 -2.46 -6.91 -11.87
C LEU A 117 -1.37 -5.84 -11.73
N GLY A 118 -0.67 -5.80 -10.59
CA GLY A 118 0.40 -4.82 -10.39
C GLY A 118 1.55 -4.96 -11.38
N GLU A 119 1.85 -6.19 -11.83
CA GLU A 119 2.84 -6.44 -12.89
C GLU A 119 2.42 -5.83 -14.22
N LYS A 120 1.15 -5.96 -14.60
CA LYS A 120 0.61 -5.36 -15.83
C LYS A 120 0.62 -3.84 -15.73
N VAL A 121 0.21 -3.28 -14.60
CA VAL A 121 0.27 -1.85 -14.33
C VAL A 121 1.71 -1.31 -14.45
N ALA A 122 2.68 -1.97 -13.84
CA ALA A 122 4.10 -1.61 -13.95
C ALA A 122 4.58 -1.61 -15.41
N SER A 123 4.16 -2.62 -16.18
CA SER A 123 4.52 -2.77 -17.60
C SER A 123 4.02 -1.61 -18.47
N ASP A 124 2.87 -0.99 -18.15
CA ASP A 124 2.37 0.19 -18.87
C ASP A 124 3.35 1.37 -18.82
N TYR A 125 4.18 1.41 -17.80
CA TYR A 125 5.20 2.43 -17.56
C TYR A 125 6.62 2.00 -17.92
N GLY A 126 6.78 0.82 -18.53
CA GLY A 126 8.09 0.26 -18.88
C GLY A 126 8.89 -0.24 -17.67
N VAL A 127 8.23 -0.43 -16.52
CA VAL A 127 8.84 -1.01 -15.31
C VAL A 127 8.79 -2.53 -15.41
N THR A 128 9.96 -3.18 -15.29
CA THR A 128 10.04 -4.64 -15.27
C THR A 128 9.67 -5.18 -13.90
N THR A 129 8.97 -6.32 -13.86
CA THR A 129 8.68 -7.02 -12.60
C THR A 129 9.60 -8.21 -12.44
N GLU A 130 10.18 -8.39 -11.27
CA GLU A 130 10.86 -9.61 -10.86
C GLU A 130 10.11 -10.26 -9.70
N LYS A 131 9.67 -11.50 -9.91
CA LYS A 131 9.03 -12.29 -8.85
C LYS A 131 10.08 -12.96 -7.96
N THR A 132 9.80 -12.99 -6.66
CA THR A 132 10.61 -13.69 -5.66
C THR A 132 9.78 -14.79 -4.98
N LEU A 133 10.42 -15.62 -4.20
CA LEU A 133 9.71 -16.44 -3.22
C LEU A 133 9.05 -15.54 -2.17
N THR A 134 8.02 -16.07 -1.51
CA THR A 134 7.32 -15.41 -0.42
C THR A 134 8.28 -15.07 0.72
N GLY A 135 8.18 -13.86 1.22
CA GLY A 135 9.02 -13.31 2.27
C GLY A 135 9.88 -12.15 1.78
N PHE A 136 9.68 -10.98 2.35
CA PHE A 136 10.28 -9.73 1.89
C PHE A 136 11.81 -9.71 1.90
N LYS A 137 12.44 -10.59 2.69
CA LYS A 137 13.89 -10.79 2.68
C LYS A 137 14.46 -11.05 1.28
N PHE A 138 13.72 -11.77 0.42
CA PHE A 138 14.16 -12.05 -0.95
C PHE A 138 14.07 -10.80 -1.84
N ILE A 139 13.06 -9.97 -1.61
CA ILE A 139 12.98 -8.64 -2.23
C ILE A 139 14.14 -7.77 -1.73
N GLY A 140 14.38 -7.73 -0.42
CA GLY A 140 15.49 -7.00 0.19
C GLY A 140 16.86 -7.40 -0.35
N GLU A 141 17.10 -8.70 -0.60
CA GLU A 141 18.32 -9.21 -1.26
C GLU A 141 18.47 -8.67 -2.68
N LYS A 142 17.41 -8.65 -3.46
CA LYS A 142 17.41 -8.10 -4.82
C LYS A 142 17.71 -6.61 -4.83
N VAL A 143 17.06 -5.85 -3.94
CA VAL A 143 17.33 -4.42 -3.75
C VAL A 143 18.79 -4.18 -3.43
N ALA A 144 19.36 -4.91 -2.45
CA ALA A 144 20.75 -4.80 -2.07
C ALA A 144 21.73 -5.19 -3.20
N LYS A 145 21.35 -6.17 -4.02
CA LYS A 145 22.12 -6.54 -5.22
C LYS A 145 22.16 -5.36 -6.19
N TYR A 146 21.03 -4.81 -6.56
CA TYR A 146 20.97 -3.77 -7.59
C TYR A 146 21.51 -2.42 -7.14
N GLU A 147 21.48 -2.12 -5.85
CA GLU A 147 22.22 -0.97 -5.32
C GLU A 147 23.74 -1.08 -5.51
N LYS A 148 24.28 -2.31 -5.47
CA LYS A 148 25.72 -2.55 -5.67
C LYS A 148 26.11 -2.64 -7.15
N THR A 149 25.27 -3.28 -7.96
CA THR A 149 25.59 -3.56 -9.37
C THR A 149 25.16 -2.47 -10.32
N HIS A 150 24.18 -1.64 -9.91
CA HIS A 150 23.54 -0.62 -10.75
C HIS A 150 22.93 -1.16 -12.06
N GLU A 151 22.64 -2.48 -12.12
CA GLU A 151 22.01 -3.12 -13.29
C GLU A 151 20.56 -2.67 -13.47
N LYS A 152 19.84 -2.47 -12.37
CA LYS A 152 18.46 -2.02 -12.34
C LYS A 152 18.23 -1.02 -11.21
N ASN A 153 17.19 -0.20 -11.37
CA ASN A 153 16.83 0.82 -10.40
C ASN A 153 15.48 0.49 -9.77
N TYR A 154 15.47 0.36 -8.45
CA TYR A 154 14.28 0.06 -7.66
C TYR A 154 13.21 1.16 -7.80
N VAL A 155 11.97 0.75 -8.06
CA VAL A 155 10.80 1.64 -8.10
C VAL A 155 9.84 1.34 -6.96
N PHE A 156 9.51 0.06 -6.76
CA PHE A 156 8.52 -0.39 -5.78
C PHE A 156 8.67 -1.89 -5.48
N GLY A 157 8.20 -2.31 -4.30
CA GLY A 157 8.09 -3.74 -3.96
C GLY A 157 6.94 -3.98 -3.00
N TYR A 158 6.17 -5.05 -3.21
CA TYR A 158 5.04 -5.38 -2.35
C TYR A 158 4.73 -6.89 -2.33
N GLU A 159 4.01 -7.29 -1.30
CA GLU A 159 3.44 -8.62 -1.13
C GLU A 159 1.91 -8.54 -1.01
N GLU A 160 1.22 -9.58 -1.43
CA GLU A 160 -0.24 -9.73 -1.30
C GLU A 160 -0.71 -9.63 0.16
N SER A 161 0.18 -9.93 1.11
CA SER A 161 -0.05 -9.87 2.55
C SER A 161 0.05 -8.46 3.15
N TYR A 162 -0.29 -7.42 2.38
CA TYR A 162 -0.41 -6.04 2.82
C TYR A 162 0.90 -5.32 3.16
N GLY A 163 2.03 -5.89 2.79
CA GLY A 163 3.34 -5.28 3.00
C GLY A 163 3.89 -4.62 1.74
N SER A 164 4.32 -3.37 1.82
CA SER A 164 4.97 -2.67 0.72
C SER A 164 6.18 -1.85 1.16
N LEU A 165 7.06 -1.55 0.21
CA LEU A 165 8.23 -0.71 0.39
C LEU A 165 8.29 0.33 -0.73
N ILE A 166 8.18 1.61 -0.39
CA ILE A 166 8.17 2.71 -1.35
C ILE A 166 9.59 3.13 -1.71
N LYS A 167 10.45 3.31 -0.70
CA LYS A 167 11.84 3.72 -0.87
C LYS A 167 12.79 2.76 -0.16
N PRO A 168 13.87 2.34 -0.82
CA PRO A 168 14.71 1.24 -0.35
C PRO A 168 15.76 1.65 0.70
N PHE A 169 15.54 2.71 1.49
CA PHE A 169 16.44 3.06 2.59
C PHE A 169 16.34 2.11 3.78
N VAL A 170 15.27 1.32 3.85
CA VAL A 170 15.15 0.11 4.66
C VAL A 170 15.11 -1.12 3.75
N ARG A 171 15.18 -2.35 4.32
CA ARG A 171 15.26 -3.60 3.53
C ARG A 171 14.08 -4.54 3.78
N ASP A 172 13.08 -4.02 4.44
CA ASP A 172 11.81 -4.70 4.69
C ASP A 172 10.65 -3.75 4.43
N LYS A 173 9.45 -4.27 4.49
CA LYS A 173 8.19 -3.53 4.38
C LYS A 173 8.14 -2.39 5.38
N ASP A 174 7.48 -1.29 5.01
CA ASP A 174 7.42 -0.08 5.84
C ASP A 174 6.04 0.56 5.74
N ALA A 175 5.15 0.24 6.69
CA ALA A 175 3.81 0.80 6.72
C ALA A 175 3.77 2.34 6.83
N PRO A 176 4.65 3.04 7.58
CA PRO A 176 4.72 4.49 7.55
C PRO A 176 4.92 5.09 6.16
N GLN A 177 5.77 4.48 5.31
CA GLN A 177 5.94 4.91 3.92
C GLN A 177 4.68 4.67 3.10
N ALA A 178 4.09 3.47 3.20
CA ALA A 178 2.86 3.10 2.49
C ALA A 178 1.68 4.00 2.87
N CYS A 179 1.49 4.25 4.16
CA CYS A 179 0.47 5.19 4.65
C CYS A 179 0.63 6.58 4.03
N LEU A 180 1.85 7.12 4.02
CA LEU A 180 2.11 8.43 3.42
C LEU A 180 1.84 8.44 1.92
N MET A 181 2.26 7.40 1.21
CA MET A 181 2.05 7.26 -0.23
C MET A 181 0.57 7.20 -0.59
N LEU A 182 -0.22 6.43 0.15
CA LEU A 182 -1.66 6.34 -0.09
C LEU A 182 -2.41 7.64 0.26
N ALA A 183 -1.96 8.38 1.29
CA ALA A 183 -2.53 9.69 1.57
C ALA A 183 -2.24 10.69 0.43
N GLU A 184 -1.01 10.68 -0.09
CA GLU A 184 -0.63 11.51 -1.24
C GLU A 184 -1.42 11.14 -2.49
N ALA A 185 -1.53 9.84 -2.79
CA ALA A 185 -2.34 9.33 -3.90
C ALA A 185 -3.81 9.73 -3.76
N CYS A 186 -4.40 9.54 -2.58
CA CYS A 186 -5.78 9.92 -2.30
C CYS A 186 -6.01 11.41 -2.53
N ALA A 187 -5.15 12.28 -1.99
CA ALA A 187 -5.25 13.73 -2.19
C ALA A 187 -5.14 14.10 -3.68
N PHE A 188 -4.18 13.50 -4.39
CA PHE A 188 -3.96 13.74 -5.82
C PHE A 188 -5.17 13.35 -6.69
N TYR A 189 -5.77 12.18 -6.44
CA TYR A 189 -6.93 11.74 -7.21
C TYR A 189 -8.21 12.46 -6.80
N LYS A 190 -8.34 12.84 -5.52
CA LYS A 190 -9.47 13.64 -5.02
C LYS A 190 -9.56 15.00 -5.71
N GLU A 191 -8.43 15.65 -6.00
CA GLU A 191 -8.40 16.89 -6.80
C GLU A 191 -8.94 16.69 -8.22
N GLN A 192 -8.96 15.47 -8.71
CA GLN A 192 -9.53 15.07 -10.01
C GLN A 192 -10.95 14.52 -9.92
N GLY A 193 -11.57 14.59 -8.74
CA GLY A 193 -12.93 14.07 -8.49
C GLY A 193 -12.99 12.54 -8.44
N LYS A 194 -11.91 11.87 -8.11
CA LYS A 194 -11.80 10.40 -8.00
C LYS A 194 -11.35 9.99 -6.60
N ASP A 195 -11.73 8.80 -6.18
CA ASP A 195 -11.14 8.12 -5.04
C ASP A 195 -10.25 6.95 -5.49
N LEU A 196 -9.65 6.20 -4.54
CA LEU A 196 -8.74 5.11 -4.88
C LEU A 196 -9.46 3.85 -5.41
N VAL A 197 -10.77 3.70 -5.18
CA VAL A 197 -11.59 2.64 -5.80
C VAL A 197 -11.81 2.97 -7.27
N ASP A 198 -12.12 4.23 -7.62
CA ASP A 198 -12.20 4.66 -9.02
C ASP A 198 -10.90 4.41 -9.78
N VAL A 199 -9.76 4.60 -9.10
CA VAL A 199 -8.44 4.25 -9.68
C VAL A 199 -8.35 2.77 -9.94
N LEU A 200 -8.69 1.92 -8.95
CA LEU A 200 -8.67 0.47 -9.11
C LEU A 200 -9.60 0.01 -10.24
N ASP A 201 -10.80 0.56 -10.34
CA ASP A 201 -11.74 0.26 -11.42
C ASP A 201 -11.14 0.60 -12.79
N SER A 202 -10.43 1.72 -12.89
CA SER A 202 -9.73 2.09 -14.13
C SER A 202 -8.59 1.12 -14.49
N LEU A 203 -7.97 0.46 -13.50
CA LEU A 203 -7.01 -0.62 -13.73
C LEU A 203 -7.70 -1.88 -14.25
N TYR A 204 -8.85 -2.22 -13.69
CA TYR A 204 -9.67 -3.34 -14.17
C TYR A 204 -10.19 -3.11 -15.60
N ASP A 205 -10.58 -1.89 -15.94
CA ASP A 205 -10.99 -1.54 -17.30
C ASP A 205 -9.85 -1.75 -18.32
N ARG A 206 -8.61 -1.48 -17.93
CA ARG A 206 -7.42 -1.63 -18.79
C ARG A 206 -6.92 -3.07 -18.90
N HIS A 207 -6.96 -3.82 -17.81
CA HIS A 207 -6.28 -5.11 -17.67
C HIS A 207 -7.20 -6.31 -17.44
N GLY A 208 -8.50 -6.08 -17.31
CA GLY A 208 -9.50 -7.09 -16.91
C GLY A 208 -9.64 -7.16 -15.38
N THR A 209 -10.79 -7.66 -14.94
CA THR A 209 -11.12 -7.80 -13.52
C THR A 209 -10.34 -8.97 -12.90
N TYR A 210 -9.79 -8.75 -11.73
CA TYR A 210 -9.12 -9.77 -10.91
C TYR A 210 -10.00 -10.11 -9.71
N GLU A 211 -10.41 -11.37 -9.64
CA GLU A 211 -11.08 -11.93 -8.48
C GLU A 211 -10.08 -12.77 -7.70
N GLU A 212 -9.96 -12.52 -6.40
CA GLU A 212 -8.96 -13.13 -5.54
C GLU A 212 -9.63 -13.90 -4.41
N SER A 213 -9.11 -15.09 -4.13
CA SER A 213 -9.51 -15.85 -2.94
C SER A 213 -8.27 -16.45 -2.28
N GLN A 214 -8.29 -16.51 -0.96
CA GLN A 214 -7.24 -17.17 -0.18
C GLN A 214 -7.82 -18.37 0.55
N VAL A 215 -7.20 -19.53 0.38
CA VAL A 215 -7.55 -20.75 1.10
C VAL A 215 -6.36 -21.17 1.94
N ALA A 216 -6.55 -21.19 3.27
CA ALA A 216 -5.58 -21.78 4.18
C ALA A 216 -5.82 -23.32 4.23
N LEU A 217 -4.77 -24.10 3.97
CA LEU A 217 -4.77 -25.56 4.01
C LEU A 217 -4.25 -26.05 5.37
#